data_3def5e382fdfcfc22d16828183862f2f
#
_entry.id   3def5e382fdfcfc22d16828183862f2f
#
_cell.length_a   1.000
_cell.length_b   1.000
_cell.length_c   1.000
_cell.angle_alpha   90.00
_cell.angle_beta   90.00
_cell.angle_gamma   90.00
#
_symmetry.space_group_name_H-M   'P 1'
#
loop_
_entity.id
_entity.type
_entity.pdbx_description
1 polymer ?
#
loop_
_entity_poly.entity_id
_entity_poly.type
_entity_poly.pdbx_seq_one_letter_code
_entity_poly.pdbx_strand_id
1 'polypeptide(L)'
;MKKIGIVGSGLVGSLQAILMAKKGYDVSVFENRPDLRKAKLLAGKSINLALSDRGLKALREAGIEEDIKAMSIPMYKRCMHAVDGTLSYQQYGKEDQAIYSVPRGGLNQKLMNLADKYPSIKYNFNRKCKDVELNTNTLIFENLETKEEEKHAFDSIFATDGAFSAVRFRMQKTPMFDYSQKYLDHGYKELVIPANEDGTHKLDKNCLHIWPRGEFMMIALANMDGSFTCTLFFPMFGEKSFDTINTKEKVSAFFNETFADTIPLMPTLLDDYMENPTSSLVMVRCSPWNYEDKILLLGDSAHATVPFYGQGMNCGFEDCTIFGEMLDAANGNWDGLLSAYSKERVPDGNAIIDLSLRNYVEMRDLTGNKEWLLRKKIESKFNDLHPDKWLPLYSQVTFSHIRYNKVVQNGVEQDAIMEQVMKLPNIEEKWDSQEVMDKMLSLV
;
A
#
# COMPACT_ATOMS: atom_id res chain seq x y z
N MET A 1 12.81 32.22 -3.27
CA MET A 1 12.18 30.99 -2.73
C MET A 1 11.93 30.07 -3.91
N LYS A 2 12.35 28.80 -3.81
CA LYS A 2 12.21 27.83 -4.91
C LYS A 2 10.72 27.50 -5.10
N LYS A 3 10.24 27.51 -6.36
CA LYS A 3 8.87 27.18 -6.74
C LYS A 3 8.78 25.69 -7.08
N ILE A 4 7.91 24.98 -6.42
CA ILE A 4 7.73 23.54 -6.59
C ILE A 4 6.37 23.25 -7.22
N GLY A 5 6.36 22.49 -8.31
CA GLY A 5 5.17 21.91 -8.91
C GLY A 5 4.96 20.48 -8.43
N ILE A 6 3.74 20.14 -8.02
CA ILE A 6 3.35 18.77 -7.68
C ILE A 6 2.21 18.34 -8.58
N VAL A 7 2.38 17.22 -9.28
CA VAL A 7 1.36 16.63 -10.14
C VAL A 7 0.65 15.50 -9.41
N GLY A 8 -0.64 15.66 -9.16
CA GLY A 8 -1.49 14.74 -8.39
C GLY A 8 -1.61 15.11 -6.91
N SER A 9 -2.85 15.30 -6.43
CA SER A 9 -3.18 15.51 -5.01
C SER A 9 -3.68 14.23 -4.33
N GLY A 10 -3.13 13.10 -4.72
CA GLY A 10 -3.28 11.86 -3.98
C GLY A 10 -2.60 11.94 -2.61
N LEU A 11 -2.55 10.82 -1.89
CA LEU A 11 -1.95 10.76 -0.55
C LEU A 11 -0.50 11.26 -0.54
N VAL A 12 0.32 10.75 -1.47
CA VAL A 12 1.75 11.09 -1.57
C VAL A 12 1.94 12.57 -1.94
N GLY A 13 1.20 13.07 -2.94
CA GLY A 13 1.33 14.45 -3.38
C GLY A 13 0.88 15.45 -2.33
N SER A 14 -0.22 15.17 -1.61
CA SER A 14 -0.69 16.02 -0.51
C SER A 14 0.29 16.04 0.66
N LEU A 15 0.87 14.89 1.02
CA LEU A 15 1.90 14.82 2.07
C LEU A 15 3.18 15.55 1.64
N GLN A 16 3.66 15.32 0.41
CA GLN A 16 4.86 15.99 -0.11
C GLN A 16 4.69 17.52 -0.12
N ALA A 17 3.50 18.00 -0.48
CA ALA A 17 3.20 19.44 -0.44
C ALA A 17 3.36 20.02 0.97
N ILE A 18 2.82 19.34 1.98
CA ILE A 18 2.93 19.76 3.39
C ILE A 18 4.40 19.79 3.83
N LEU A 19 5.15 18.71 3.57
CA LEU A 19 6.55 18.61 3.99
C LEU A 19 7.42 19.70 3.32
N MET A 20 7.17 19.99 2.03
CA MET A 20 7.89 21.08 1.34
C MET A 20 7.49 22.47 1.87
N ALA A 21 6.22 22.71 2.15
CA ALA A 21 5.76 23.97 2.74
C ALA A 21 6.35 24.19 4.14
N LYS A 22 6.46 23.13 4.96
CA LYS A 22 7.15 23.19 6.28
C LYS A 22 8.62 23.58 6.17
N LYS A 23 9.26 23.26 5.04
CA LYS A 23 10.65 23.65 4.73
C LYS A 23 10.75 25.04 4.05
N GLY A 24 9.62 25.77 3.92
CA GLY A 24 9.59 27.14 3.41
C GLY A 24 9.53 27.28 1.90
N TYR A 25 9.13 26.23 1.15
CA TYR A 25 8.97 26.30 -0.30
C TYR A 25 7.56 26.79 -0.71
N ASP A 26 7.47 27.43 -1.88
CA ASP A 26 6.20 27.72 -2.55
C ASP A 26 5.76 26.51 -3.37
N VAL A 27 4.57 25.98 -3.09
CA VAL A 27 4.09 24.73 -3.68
C VAL A 27 2.80 24.93 -4.46
N SER A 28 2.78 24.53 -5.72
CA SER A 28 1.56 24.46 -6.53
C SER A 28 1.22 23.00 -6.81
N VAL A 29 0.06 22.55 -6.34
CA VAL A 29 -0.45 21.19 -6.53
C VAL A 29 -1.52 21.20 -7.62
N PHE A 30 -1.40 20.29 -8.59
CA PHE A 30 -2.34 20.14 -9.70
C PHE A 30 -3.02 18.77 -9.65
N GLU A 31 -4.34 18.77 -9.74
CA GLU A 31 -5.16 17.56 -9.65
C GLU A 31 -6.18 17.51 -10.80
N ASN A 32 -6.31 16.36 -11.43
CA ASN A 32 -7.23 16.16 -12.55
C ASN A 32 -8.70 16.09 -12.11
N ARG A 33 -8.96 15.68 -10.86
CA ARG A 33 -10.30 15.57 -10.29
C ARG A 33 -10.75 16.89 -9.66
N PRO A 34 -12.06 17.08 -9.47
CA PRO A 34 -12.55 18.17 -8.63
C PRO A 34 -12.11 17.99 -7.17
N ASP A 35 -12.25 19.04 -6.39
CA ASP A 35 -11.92 19.00 -4.96
C ASP A 35 -12.76 17.95 -4.22
N LEU A 36 -12.12 16.86 -3.81
CA LEU A 36 -12.76 15.73 -3.12
C LEU A 36 -13.43 16.13 -1.80
N ARG A 37 -13.06 17.26 -1.20
CA ARG A 37 -13.66 17.76 0.04
C ARG A 37 -15.05 18.32 -0.18
N LYS A 38 -15.35 18.75 -1.42
CA LYS A 38 -16.66 19.26 -1.85
C LYS A 38 -17.61 18.18 -2.36
N ALA A 39 -17.09 17.01 -2.65
CA ALA A 39 -17.88 15.84 -3.08
C ALA A 39 -18.36 15.06 -1.87
N LYS A 40 -19.61 14.56 -1.89
CA LYS A 40 -20.02 13.53 -0.93
C LYS A 40 -19.18 12.27 -1.21
N LEU A 41 -18.36 11.85 -0.27
CA LEU A 41 -17.74 10.54 -0.32
C LEU A 41 -18.87 9.50 -0.28
N LEU A 42 -19.08 8.81 -1.39
CA LEU A 42 -20.00 7.68 -1.44
C LEU A 42 -19.36 6.56 -0.61
N ALA A 43 -20.00 6.17 0.47
CA ALA A 43 -19.62 4.99 1.25
C ALA A 43 -19.54 3.77 0.30
N GLY A 44 -18.50 2.96 0.44
CA GLY A 44 -18.33 1.74 -0.35
C GLY A 44 -17.58 1.87 -1.69
N LYS A 45 -17.02 3.06 -2.01
CA LYS A 45 -16.25 3.26 -3.27
C LYS A 45 -14.77 3.60 -3.06
N SER A 46 -14.19 3.28 -1.91
CA SER A 46 -12.77 3.52 -1.63
C SER A 46 -12.24 2.44 -0.69
N ILE A 47 -11.24 1.70 -1.16
CA ILE A 47 -10.57 0.69 -0.34
C ILE A 47 -10.01 1.30 0.94
N ASN A 48 -10.05 0.53 2.02
CA ASN A 48 -9.29 0.86 3.22
C ASN A 48 -7.82 0.50 3.02
N LEU A 49 -6.99 1.30 3.62
CA LEU A 49 -5.54 1.13 3.59
C LEU A 49 -5.06 0.58 4.94
N ALA A 50 -4.01 -0.22 4.91
CA ALA A 50 -3.31 -0.69 6.08
C ALA A 50 -2.14 0.25 6.39
N LEU A 51 -2.33 1.18 7.31
CA LEU A 51 -1.29 2.12 7.75
C LEU A 51 -0.36 1.41 8.74
N SER A 52 0.95 1.52 8.53
CA SER A 52 2.00 0.91 9.33
C SER A 52 3.05 1.93 9.79
N ASP A 53 4.10 1.50 10.49
CA ASP A 53 5.09 2.38 11.12
C ASP A 53 5.72 3.39 10.16
N ARG A 54 6.00 2.99 8.92
CA ARG A 54 6.58 3.90 7.91
C ARG A 54 5.64 5.04 7.56
N GLY A 55 4.37 4.72 7.38
CA GLY A 55 3.32 5.72 7.15
C GLY A 55 3.06 6.59 8.37
N LEU A 56 3.06 6.00 9.57
CA LEU A 56 2.92 6.74 10.83
C LEU A 56 4.06 7.74 11.04
N LYS A 57 5.32 7.36 10.73
CA LYS A 57 6.46 8.29 10.77
C LYS A 57 6.21 9.52 9.90
N ALA A 58 5.75 9.33 8.67
CA ALA A 58 5.47 10.42 7.75
C ALA A 58 4.34 11.34 8.25
N LEU A 59 3.27 10.76 8.81
CA LEU A 59 2.17 11.51 9.42
C LEU A 59 2.61 12.27 10.68
N ARG A 60 3.54 11.72 11.46
CA ARG A 60 4.16 12.40 12.61
C ARG A 60 4.96 13.62 12.16
N GLU A 61 5.76 13.51 11.12
CA GLU A 61 6.50 14.63 10.53
C GLU A 61 5.55 15.70 9.96
N ALA A 62 4.42 15.30 9.38
CA ALA A 62 3.37 16.22 8.96
C ALA A 62 2.63 16.87 10.16
N GLY A 63 2.63 16.23 11.34
CA GLY A 63 1.97 16.71 12.55
C GLY A 63 0.51 16.32 12.68
N ILE A 64 0.09 15.17 12.08
CA ILE A 64 -1.30 14.67 12.11
C ILE A 64 -1.42 13.19 12.48
N GLU A 65 -0.37 12.58 13.02
CA GLU A 65 -0.39 11.16 13.38
C GLU A 65 -1.57 10.80 14.28
N GLU A 66 -1.76 11.56 15.37
CA GLU A 66 -2.82 11.30 16.35
C GLU A 66 -4.23 11.50 15.76
N ASP A 67 -4.41 12.53 14.92
CA ASP A 67 -5.68 12.76 14.23
C ASP A 67 -6.04 11.59 13.30
N ILE A 68 -5.03 10.98 12.65
CA ILE A 68 -5.26 9.85 11.76
C ILE A 68 -5.48 8.57 12.56
N LYS A 69 -4.75 8.32 13.65
CA LYS A 69 -5.02 7.20 14.55
C LYS A 69 -6.44 7.25 15.11
N ALA A 70 -6.92 8.44 15.49
CA ALA A 70 -8.27 8.62 16.03
C ALA A 70 -9.40 8.28 15.03
N MET A 71 -9.13 8.33 13.72
CA MET A 71 -10.08 7.95 12.67
C MET A 71 -9.80 6.56 12.07
N SER A 72 -8.90 5.79 12.65
CA SER A 72 -8.46 4.48 12.18
C SER A 72 -8.78 3.39 13.21
N ILE A 73 -8.88 2.16 12.74
CA ILE A 73 -9.11 1.01 13.62
C ILE A 73 -7.83 0.18 13.69
N PRO A 74 -7.25 -0.05 14.89
CA PRO A 74 -6.07 -0.90 15.03
C PRO A 74 -6.45 -2.37 14.81
N MET A 75 -5.65 -3.06 14.01
CA MET A 75 -5.73 -4.49 13.73
C MET A 75 -4.46 -5.16 14.25
N TYR A 76 -4.57 -5.98 15.28
CA TYR A 76 -3.43 -6.64 15.94
C TYR A 76 -3.11 -8.00 15.31
N LYS A 77 -4.08 -8.61 14.63
CA LYS A 77 -4.02 -9.97 14.11
C LYS A 77 -4.81 -10.14 12.83
N ARG A 78 -4.50 -11.21 12.12
CA ARG A 78 -5.32 -11.73 11.02
C ARG A 78 -6.32 -12.74 11.58
N CYS A 79 -7.55 -12.70 11.09
CA CYS A 79 -8.56 -13.74 11.30
C CYS A 79 -8.76 -14.48 9.98
N MET A 80 -8.32 -15.73 9.93
CA MET A 80 -8.44 -16.60 8.75
C MET A 80 -9.76 -17.35 8.83
N HIS A 81 -10.55 -17.27 7.75
CA HIS A 81 -11.84 -17.97 7.59
C HIS A 81 -11.67 -19.16 6.66
N ALA A 82 -11.63 -20.37 7.20
CA ALA A 82 -11.58 -21.59 6.42
C ALA A 82 -12.92 -21.84 5.69
N VAL A 83 -12.90 -22.72 4.68
CA VAL A 83 -14.10 -23.03 3.88
C VAL A 83 -15.21 -23.68 4.73
N ASP A 84 -14.82 -24.43 5.76
CA ASP A 84 -15.75 -25.07 6.70
C ASP A 84 -16.26 -24.13 7.82
N GLY A 85 -15.90 -22.84 7.76
CA GLY A 85 -16.27 -21.82 8.76
C GLY A 85 -15.37 -21.77 9.99
N THR A 86 -14.35 -22.63 10.09
CA THR A 86 -13.37 -22.60 11.18
C THR A 86 -12.55 -21.31 11.14
N LEU A 87 -12.40 -20.67 12.30
CA LEU A 87 -11.59 -19.46 12.46
C LEU A 87 -10.24 -19.79 13.07
N SER A 88 -9.19 -19.19 12.52
CA SER A 88 -7.86 -19.20 13.11
C SER A 88 -7.24 -17.80 13.13
N TYR A 89 -6.41 -17.53 14.14
CA TYR A 89 -5.84 -16.20 14.38
C TYR A 89 -4.32 -16.23 14.27
N GLN A 90 -3.75 -15.22 13.63
CA GLN A 90 -2.32 -15.04 13.50
C GLN A 90 -1.97 -13.61 13.91
N GLN A 91 -1.14 -13.46 14.94
CA GLN A 91 -0.65 -12.14 15.37
C GLN A 91 0.23 -11.53 14.28
N TYR A 92 0.20 -10.20 14.16
CA TYR A 92 1.08 -9.49 13.24
C TYR A 92 2.49 -9.33 13.78
N GLY A 93 2.61 -9.05 15.06
CA GLY A 93 3.87 -8.81 15.76
C GLY A 93 3.69 -8.99 17.27
N LYS A 94 4.34 -8.15 18.08
CA LYS A 94 4.16 -8.12 19.53
C LYS A 94 2.74 -7.65 19.89
N GLU A 95 2.32 -7.88 21.14
CA GLU A 95 0.94 -7.59 21.61
C GLU A 95 0.51 -6.13 21.39
N ASP A 96 1.42 -5.18 21.42
CA ASP A 96 1.19 -3.74 21.23
C ASP A 96 1.32 -3.28 19.77
N GLN A 97 1.75 -4.15 18.85
CA GLN A 97 1.94 -3.81 17.45
C GLN A 97 0.66 -4.04 16.64
N ALA A 98 0.22 -3.00 15.95
CA ALA A 98 -0.95 -3.05 15.09
C ALA A 98 -0.68 -2.34 13.75
N ILE A 99 -1.35 -2.82 12.71
CA ILE A 99 -1.60 -2.02 11.51
C ILE A 99 -2.96 -1.35 11.64
N TYR A 100 -3.16 -0.19 11.02
CA TYR A 100 -4.37 0.58 11.20
C TYR A 100 -5.20 0.58 9.93
N SER A 101 -6.47 0.14 10.02
CA SER A 101 -7.43 0.31 8.95
C SER A 101 -7.80 1.79 8.85
N VAL A 102 -7.47 2.43 7.73
CA VAL A 102 -7.77 3.86 7.49
C VAL A 102 -8.49 4.04 6.16
N PRO A 103 -9.63 4.77 6.13
CA PRO A 103 -10.32 5.08 4.88
C PRO A 103 -9.45 5.97 4.00
N ARG A 104 -9.13 5.52 2.78
CA ARG A 104 -8.25 6.25 1.85
C ARG A 104 -8.74 7.68 1.57
N GLY A 105 -10.04 7.84 1.32
CA GLY A 105 -10.64 9.14 1.06
C GLY A 105 -10.56 10.08 2.25
N GLY A 106 -10.85 9.56 3.45
CA GLY A 106 -10.78 10.32 4.71
C GLY A 106 -9.36 10.79 5.02
N LEU A 107 -8.36 9.91 4.86
CA LEU A 107 -6.95 10.26 5.03
C LEU A 107 -6.53 11.36 4.05
N ASN A 108 -6.90 11.26 2.76
CA ASN A 108 -6.56 12.27 1.78
C ASN A 108 -7.21 13.63 2.07
N GLN A 109 -8.49 13.63 2.49
CA GLN A 109 -9.16 14.88 2.94
C GLN A 109 -8.45 15.53 4.13
N LYS A 110 -8.02 14.74 5.11
CA LYS A 110 -7.27 15.27 6.27
C LYS A 110 -5.95 15.90 5.84
N LEU A 111 -5.19 15.25 4.95
CA LEU A 111 -3.95 15.82 4.40
C LEU A 111 -4.21 17.11 3.64
N MET A 112 -5.23 17.17 2.78
CA MET A 112 -5.58 18.39 2.04
C MET A 112 -6.04 19.52 2.97
N ASN A 113 -6.83 19.21 4.00
CA ASN A 113 -7.26 20.20 4.99
C ASN A 113 -6.08 20.74 5.83
N LEU A 114 -5.08 19.87 6.10
CA LEU A 114 -3.84 20.32 6.75
C LEU A 114 -3.04 21.22 5.80
N ALA A 115 -2.94 20.89 4.53
CA ALA A 115 -2.24 21.67 3.53
C ALA A 115 -2.81 23.09 3.38
N ASP A 116 -4.12 23.27 3.50
CA ASP A 116 -4.78 24.60 3.46
C ASP A 116 -4.32 25.54 4.60
N LYS A 117 -3.73 25.00 5.68
CA LYS A 117 -3.15 25.82 6.76
C LYS A 117 -1.83 26.49 6.37
N TYR A 118 -1.25 26.10 5.24
CA TYR A 118 0.00 26.65 4.72
C TYR A 118 -0.28 27.61 3.54
N PRO A 119 -0.15 28.94 3.71
CA PRO A 119 -0.40 29.90 2.63
C PRO A 119 0.50 29.71 1.40
N SER A 120 1.62 29.00 1.56
CA SER A 120 2.55 28.66 0.49
C SER A 120 2.08 27.48 -0.38
N ILE A 121 0.98 26.78 -0.03
CA ILE A 121 0.40 25.70 -0.83
C ILE A 121 -0.80 26.23 -1.61
N LYS A 122 -0.82 25.99 -2.93
CA LYS A 122 -1.95 26.33 -3.81
C LYS A 122 -2.42 25.09 -4.54
N TYR A 123 -3.71 24.73 -4.39
CA TYR A 123 -4.35 23.66 -5.13
C TYR A 123 -4.99 24.16 -6.43
N ASN A 124 -4.75 23.47 -7.52
CA ASN A 124 -5.33 23.70 -8.84
C ASN A 124 -6.07 22.42 -9.26
N PHE A 125 -7.38 22.37 -9.00
CA PHE A 125 -8.24 21.24 -9.35
C PHE A 125 -8.70 21.31 -10.80
N ASN A 126 -9.20 20.20 -11.33
CA ASN A 126 -9.64 20.04 -12.72
C ASN A 126 -8.53 20.38 -13.73
N ARG A 127 -7.27 20.05 -13.37
CA ARG A 127 -6.07 20.24 -14.19
C ARG A 127 -5.43 18.92 -14.49
N LYS A 128 -5.70 18.39 -15.70
CA LYS A 128 -5.14 17.11 -16.16
C LYS A 128 -3.77 17.34 -16.77
N CYS A 129 -2.74 16.81 -16.15
CA CYS A 129 -1.39 16.85 -16.72
C CYS A 129 -1.37 16.06 -18.03
N LYS A 130 -0.94 16.72 -19.10
CA LYS A 130 -0.81 16.15 -20.44
C LYS A 130 0.62 15.80 -20.74
N ASP A 131 1.56 16.64 -20.30
CA ASP A 131 2.96 16.54 -20.64
C ASP A 131 3.83 17.40 -19.73
N VAL A 132 5.15 17.27 -19.89
CA VAL A 132 6.14 18.18 -19.30
C VAL A 132 7.25 18.48 -20.30
N GLU A 133 7.58 19.76 -20.48
CA GLU A 133 8.76 20.20 -21.24
C GLU A 133 9.99 20.08 -20.34
N LEU A 134 10.79 19.04 -20.55
CA LEU A 134 11.92 18.68 -19.66
C LEU A 134 13.00 19.78 -19.61
N ASN A 135 13.29 20.43 -20.72
CA ASN A 135 14.35 21.43 -20.79
C ASN A 135 14.01 22.70 -19.99
N THR A 136 12.75 23.14 -20.07
CA THR A 136 12.25 24.37 -19.42
C THR A 136 11.60 24.10 -18.06
N ASN A 137 11.50 22.82 -17.65
CA ASN A 137 10.80 22.35 -16.46
C ASN A 137 9.38 22.90 -16.37
N THR A 138 8.64 22.84 -17.49
CA THR A 138 7.31 23.41 -17.66
C THR A 138 6.26 22.31 -17.78
N LEU A 139 5.31 22.25 -16.83
CA LEU A 139 4.16 21.36 -16.85
C LEU A 139 3.09 21.89 -17.82
N ILE A 140 2.48 21.01 -18.58
CA ILE A 140 1.41 21.29 -19.53
C ILE A 140 0.14 20.61 -19.04
N PHE A 141 -0.90 21.38 -18.78
CA PHE A 141 -2.20 20.92 -18.31
C PHE A 141 -3.31 21.21 -19.30
N GLU A 142 -4.30 20.35 -19.33
CA GLU A 142 -5.63 20.65 -19.86
C GLU A 142 -6.51 21.08 -18.67
N ASN A 143 -7.06 22.26 -18.74
CA ASN A 143 -8.13 22.70 -17.87
C ASN A 143 -9.41 21.95 -18.27
N LEU A 144 -9.91 21.08 -17.40
CA LEU A 144 -11.06 20.22 -17.73
C LEU A 144 -12.39 20.98 -17.79
N GLU A 145 -12.45 22.22 -17.29
CA GLU A 145 -13.62 23.09 -17.32
C GLU A 145 -13.67 23.90 -18.64
N THR A 146 -12.56 24.58 -18.97
CA THR A 146 -12.48 25.46 -20.17
C THR A 146 -11.98 24.74 -21.41
N LYS A 147 -11.35 23.58 -21.26
CA LYS A 147 -10.63 22.80 -22.31
C LYS A 147 -9.39 23.50 -22.88
N GLU A 148 -8.96 24.56 -22.26
CA GLU A 148 -7.76 25.29 -22.64
C GLU A 148 -6.50 24.61 -22.11
N GLU A 149 -5.38 24.80 -22.82
CA GLU A 149 -4.06 24.38 -22.38
C GLU A 149 -3.43 25.46 -21.49
N GLU A 150 -2.91 25.05 -20.36
CA GLU A 150 -2.20 25.90 -19.40
C GLU A 150 -0.74 25.41 -19.25
N LYS A 151 0.20 26.35 -19.19
CA LYS A 151 1.63 26.06 -18.99
C LYS A 151 2.16 26.71 -17.73
N HIS A 152 2.84 25.93 -16.89
CA HIS A 152 3.37 26.38 -15.61
C HIS A 152 4.82 25.90 -15.44
N ALA A 153 5.75 26.86 -15.31
CA ALA A 153 7.17 26.59 -15.09
C ALA A 153 7.52 26.57 -13.59
N PHE A 154 8.37 25.63 -13.20
CA PHE A 154 8.82 25.42 -11.83
C PHE A 154 10.33 25.25 -11.75
N ASP A 155 10.91 25.50 -10.56
CA ASP A 155 12.31 25.19 -10.28
C ASP A 155 12.51 23.69 -10.09
N SER A 156 11.53 23.00 -9.50
CA SER A 156 11.50 21.54 -9.38
C SER A 156 10.08 21.01 -9.42
N ILE A 157 9.91 19.78 -9.93
CA ILE A 157 8.63 19.09 -10.08
C ILE A 157 8.68 17.76 -9.34
N PHE A 158 7.67 17.50 -8.51
CA PHE A 158 7.37 16.17 -7.99
C PHE A 158 6.19 15.57 -8.76
N ALA A 159 6.42 14.42 -9.41
CA ALA A 159 5.37 13.67 -10.05
C ALA A 159 4.82 12.61 -9.07
N THR A 160 3.58 12.79 -8.68
CA THR A 160 2.82 11.91 -7.76
C THR A 160 1.48 11.53 -8.39
N ASP A 161 1.45 11.50 -9.73
CA ASP A 161 0.27 11.31 -10.58
C ASP A 161 -0.06 9.82 -10.83
N GLY A 162 0.51 8.94 -9.99
CA GLY A 162 0.10 7.54 -9.88
C GLY A 162 0.65 6.61 -10.96
N ALA A 163 0.15 5.38 -10.97
CA ALA A 163 0.66 4.30 -11.83
C ALA A 163 0.64 4.62 -13.34
N PHE A 164 -0.22 5.54 -13.77
CA PHE A 164 -0.33 5.97 -15.17
C PHE A 164 0.22 7.40 -15.39
N SER A 165 1.31 7.72 -14.71
CA SER A 165 1.95 9.03 -14.69
C SER A 165 2.26 9.58 -16.09
N ALA A 166 1.73 10.79 -16.37
CA ALA A 166 2.03 11.52 -17.60
C ALA A 166 3.48 12.02 -17.61
N VAL A 167 3.99 12.43 -16.43
CA VAL A 167 5.37 12.90 -16.27
C VAL A 167 6.36 11.75 -16.55
N ARG A 168 6.14 10.57 -15.94
CA ARG A 168 6.96 9.38 -16.23
C ARG A 168 6.91 9.02 -17.71
N PHE A 169 5.73 9.10 -18.33
CA PHE A 169 5.58 8.81 -19.77
C PHE A 169 6.46 9.73 -20.64
N ARG A 170 6.63 10.99 -20.26
CA ARG A 170 7.57 11.89 -20.94
C ARG A 170 9.03 11.48 -20.66
N MET A 171 9.36 11.14 -19.41
CA MET A 171 10.72 10.73 -19.02
C MET A 171 11.16 9.44 -19.73
N GLN A 172 10.25 8.53 -20.06
CA GLN A 172 10.55 7.33 -20.87
C GLN A 172 11.15 7.62 -22.25
N LYS A 173 11.00 8.84 -22.75
CA LYS A 173 11.57 9.27 -24.05
C LYS A 173 13.00 9.79 -23.92
N THR A 174 13.56 9.79 -22.71
CA THR A 174 14.95 10.16 -22.46
C THR A 174 15.87 8.94 -22.54
N PRO A 175 17.15 9.13 -22.92
CA PRO A 175 18.11 8.04 -22.90
C PRO A 175 18.28 7.42 -21.52
N MET A 176 18.57 6.12 -21.46
CA MET A 176 18.86 5.37 -20.23
C MET A 176 17.70 5.30 -19.21
N PHE A 177 16.47 5.45 -19.68
CA PHE A 177 15.29 5.27 -18.81
C PHE A 177 14.72 3.86 -18.99
N ASP A 178 14.80 3.06 -17.94
CA ASP A 178 14.19 1.73 -17.87
C ASP A 178 12.76 1.81 -17.36
N TYR A 179 11.87 1.03 -17.98
CA TYR A 179 10.46 0.98 -17.58
C TYR A 179 9.88 -0.43 -17.76
N SER A 180 9.12 -0.85 -16.77
CA SER A 180 8.31 -2.06 -16.81
C SER A 180 6.95 -1.81 -16.20
N GLN A 181 5.90 -2.19 -16.94
CA GLN A 181 4.53 -2.24 -16.43
C GLN A 181 4.00 -3.65 -16.63
N LYS A 182 3.56 -4.27 -15.54
CA LYS A 182 3.01 -5.62 -15.55
C LYS A 182 1.67 -5.64 -14.81
N TYR A 183 0.72 -6.36 -15.39
CA TYR A 183 -0.55 -6.66 -14.74
C TYR A 183 -0.49 -8.07 -14.17
N LEU A 184 -1.16 -8.27 -13.04
CA LEU A 184 -1.50 -9.63 -12.59
C LEU A 184 -2.70 -10.13 -13.38
N ASP A 185 -2.81 -11.45 -13.50
CA ASP A 185 -4.00 -12.10 -14.09
C ASP A 185 -5.25 -11.94 -13.22
N HIS A 186 -5.11 -11.32 -12.05
CA HIS A 186 -6.15 -11.00 -11.10
C HIS A 186 -6.54 -9.53 -11.14
N GLY A 187 -7.81 -9.28 -10.85
CA GLY A 187 -8.33 -7.98 -10.51
C GLY A 187 -8.85 -7.96 -9.07
N TYR A 188 -9.47 -6.85 -8.71
CA TYR A 188 -10.18 -6.75 -7.46
C TYR A 188 -11.51 -6.01 -7.61
N LYS A 189 -12.44 -6.34 -6.71
CA LYS A 189 -13.75 -5.72 -6.62
C LYS A 189 -14.08 -5.43 -5.15
N GLU A 190 -14.64 -4.25 -4.89
CA GLU A 190 -15.09 -3.86 -3.56
C GLU A 190 -16.49 -4.38 -3.28
N LEU A 191 -16.68 -4.88 -2.07
CA LEU A 191 -17.94 -5.34 -1.51
C LEU A 191 -18.08 -4.79 -0.09
N VAL A 192 -19.25 -4.92 0.54
CA VAL A 192 -19.52 -4.34 1.86
C VAL A 192 -20.16 -5.36 2.80
N ILE A 193 -19.68 -5.40 4.05
CA ILE A 193 -20.42 -5.94 5.18
C ILE A 193 -20.94 -4.73 5.96
N PRO A 194 -22.25 -4.43 5.96
CA PRO A 194 -22.80 -3.30 6.69
C PRO A 194 -22.74 -3.53 8.20
N ALA A 195 -22.80 -2.44 8.97
CA ALA A 195 -22.95 -2.49 10.43
C ALA A 195 -24.21 -3.25 10.86
N ASN A 196 -24.25 -3.66 12.10
CA ASN A 196 -25.49 -4.08 12.75
C ASN A 196 -26.46 -2.88 12.89
N GLU A 197 -27.74 -3.14 13.16
CA GLU A 197 -28.75 -2.09 13.33
C GLU A 197 -28.41 -1.09 14.45
N ASP A 198 -27.67 -1.52 15.46
CA ASP A 198 -27.17 -0.69 16.57
C ASP A 198 -25.85 0.05 16.25
N GLY A 199 -25.34 -0.07 15.02
CA GLY A 199 -24.08 0.54 14.58
C GLY A 199 -22.82 -0.23 14.99
N THR A 200 -22.93 -1.40 15.61
CA THR A 200 -21.77 -2.22 15.98
C THR A 200 -21.25 -3.05 14.79
N HIS A 201 -20.00 -3.52 14.90
CA HIS A 201 -19.39 -4.38 13.90
C HIS A 201 -19.94 -5.81 13.96
N LYS A 202 -20.16 -6.44 12.80
CA LYS A 202 -20.60 -7.85 12.71
C LYS A 202 -19.47 -8.85 12.93
N LEU A 203 -18.22 -8.43 12.76
CA LEU A 203 -17.02 -9.24 12.97
C LEU A 203 -16.07 -8.52 13.95
N ASP A 204 -14.99 -9.20 14.39
CA ASP A 204 -13.96 -8.58 15.23
C ASP A 204 -13.26 -7.44 14.50
N LYS A 205 -13.55 -6.20 14.88
CA LYS A 205 -12.98 -5.00 14.22
C LYS A 205 -11.46 -4.89 14.33
N ASN A 206 -10.86 -5.54 15.32
CA ASN A 206 -9.44 -5.48 15.59
C ASN A 206 -8.63 -6.56 14.84
N CYS A 207 -9.24 -7.15 13.80
CA CYS A 207 -8.62 -8.13 12.91
C CYS A 207 -8.68 -7.66 11.45
N LEU A 208 -7.67 -8.02 10.67
CA LEU A 208 -7.82 -8.17 9.22
C LEU A 208 -8.45 -9.54 8.96
N HIS A 209 -9.68 -9.56 8.46
CA HIS A 209 -10.33 -10.81 8.06
C HIS A 209 -9.87 -11.23 6.68
N ILE A 210 -9.56 -12.53 6.52
CA ILE A 210 -9.07 -13.10 5.26
C ILE A 210 -9.80 -14.41 5.01
N TRP A 211 -10.38 -14.57 3.82
CA TRP A 211 -10.96 -15.80 3.28
C TRP A 211 -10.05 -16.32 2.17
N PRO A 212 -9.01 -17.12 2.48
CA PRO A 212 -8.16 -17.72 1.45
C PRO A 212 -8.91 -18.86 0.75
N ARG A 213 -8.81 -18.92 -0.58
CA ARG A 213 -9.49 -19.91 -1.42
C ARG A 213 -8.58 -20.47 -2.50
N GLY A 214 -7.29 -20.70 -2.18
CA GLY A 214 -6.31 -21.18 -3.13
C GLY A 214 -5.94 -20.11 -4.16
N GLU A 215 -6.56 -20.13 -5.34
CA GLU A 215 -6.21 -19.20 -6.41
C GLU A 215 -6.72 -17.77 -6.20
N PHE A 216 -7.62 -17.54 -5.25
CA PHE A 216 -8.21 -16.22 -4.97
C PHE A 216 -8.52 -16.04 -3.48
N MET A 217 -8.84 -14.83 -3.08
CA MET A 217 -9.17 -14.52 -1.69
C MET A 217 -10.05 -13.29 -1.57
N MET A 218 -10.76 -13.21 -0.44
CA MET A 218 -11.42 -11.99 0.00
C MET A 218 -10.80 -11.52 1.31
N ILE A 219 -10.66 -10.21 1.48
CA ILE A 219 -10.24 -9.59 2.74
C ILE A 219 -11.31 -8.60 3.20
N ALA A 220 -11.39 -8.33 4.51
CA ALA A 220 -12.26 -7.29 5.05
C ALA A 220 -11.56 -6.48 6.13
N LEU A 221 -11.66 -5.15 6.02
CA LEU A 221 -11.11 -4.16 6.94
C LEU A 221 -12.25 -3.34 7.54
N ALA A 222 -12.22 -3.17 8.85
CA ALA A 222 -13.26 -2.44 9.59
C ALA A 222 -13.23 -0.93 9.34
N ASN A 223 -14.41 -0.31 9.31
CA ASN A 223 -14.66 1.11 9.26
C ASN A 223 -15.18 1.64 10.61
N MET A 224 -15.00 2.94 10.85
CA MET A 224 -15.47 3.57 12.10
C MET A 224 -17.00 3.60 12.26
N ASP A 225 -17.74 3.45 11.16
CA ASP A 225 -19.22 3.39 11.14
C ASP A 225 -19.80 1.99 11.43
N GLY A 226 -18.96 1.03 11.81
CA GLY A 226 -19.37 -0.35 12.12
C GLY A 226 -19.40 -1.28 10.90
N SER A 227 -19.20 -0.76 9.69
CA SER A 227 -19.13 -1.57 8.47
C SER A 227 -17.73 -2.14 8.24
N PHE A 228 -17.62 -3.06 7.27
CA PHE A 228 -16.33 -3.51 6.71
C PHE A 228 -16.30 -3.25 5.21
N THR A 229 -15.19 -2.71 4.74
CA THR A 229 -14.86 -2.72 3.32
C THR A 229 -14.22 -4.06 2.99
N CYS A 230 -14.86 -4.82 2.11
CA CYS A 230 -14.39 -6.10 1.63
C CYS A 230 -13.74 -5.93 0.26
N THR A 231 -12.64 -6.63 0.01
CA THR A 231 -11.97 -6.65 -1.30
C THR A 231 -11.85 -8.09 -1.76
N LEU A 232 -12.56 -8.43 -2.83
CA LEU A 232 -12.44 -9.71 -3.50
C LEU A 232 -11.32 -9.61 -4.55
N PHE A 233 -10.22 -10.35 -4.36
CA PHE A 233 -9.17 -10.55 -5.36
C PHE A 233 -9.47 -11.82 -6.12
N PHE A 234 -9.67 -11.70 -7.44
CA PHE A 234 -10.19 -12.79 -8.24
C PHE A 234 -9.60 -12.76 -9.66
N PRO A 235 -9.43 -13.92 -10.34
CA PRO A 235 -8.98 -13.95 -11.72
C PRO A 235 -9.81 -13.09 -12.65
N MET A 236 -9.18 -12.39 -13.57
CA MET A 236 -9.87 -11.58 -14.58
C MET A 236 -10.56 -12.47 -15.61
N PHE A 237 -9.87 -13.55 -16.04
CA PHE A 237 -10.30 -14.48 -17.07
C PHE A 237 -10.13 -15.93 -16.58
N GLY A 238 -10.83 -16.87 -17.20
CA GLY A 238 -10.77 -18.29 -16.89
C GLY A 238 -12.13 -18.84 -16.44
N GLU A 239 -12.15 -20.10 -16.00
CA GLU A 239 -13.38 -20.80 -15.62
C GLU A 239 -14.07 -20.16 -14.41
N LYS A 240 -13.30 -19.86 -13.35
CA LYS A 240 -13.76 -19.09 -12.17
C LYS A 240 -13.10 -17.71 -12.22
N SER A 241 -13.81 -16.71 -12.74
CA SER A 241 -13.26 -15.37 -12.99
C SER A 241 -14.34 -14.28 -13.02
N PHE A 242 -13.93 -13.02 -12.99
CA PHE A 242 -14.84 -11.88 -13.18
C PHE A 242 -15.56 -11.91 -14.54
N ASP A 243 -14.91 -12.44 -15.59
CA ASP A 243 -15.49 -12.57 -16.91
C ASP A 243 -16.64 -13.59 -16.96
N THR A 244 -16.50 -14.71 -16.26
CA THR A 244 -17.49 -15.80 -16.28
C THR A 244 -18.57 -15.63 -15.22
N ILE A 245 -18.25 -15.08 -14.02
CA ILE A 245 -19.18 -14.86 -12.92
C ILE A 245 -19.72 -13.42 -13.01
N ASN A 246 -20.63 -13.21 -13.96
CA ASN A 246 -21.08 -11.90 -14.42
C ASN A 246 -22.61 -11.71 -14.41
N THR A 247 -23.36 -12.62 -13.77
CA THR A 247 -24.80 -12.47 -13.49
C THR A 247 -25.10 -12.72 -12.02
N LYS A 248 -26.20 -12.18 -11.49
CA LYS A 248 -26.60 -12.34 -10.09
C LYS A 248 -26.73 -13.81 -9.67
N GLU A 249 -27.26 -14.66 -10.57
CA GLU A 249 -27.41 -16.10 -10.33
C GLU A 249 -26.05 -16.79 -10.17
N LYS A 250 -25.10 -16.48 -11.05
CA LYS A 250 -23.74 -17.03 -11.01
C LYS A 250 -22.99 -16.53 -9.77
N VAL A 251 -23.13 -15.24 -9.42
CA VAL A 251 -22.54 -14.66 -8.19
C VAL A 251 -23.10 -15.36 -6.95
N SER A 252 -24.43 -15.54 -6.88
CA SER A 252 -25.09 -16.25 -5.79
C SER A 252 -24.57 -17.68 -5.66
N ALA A 253 -24.48 -18.43 -6.76
CA ALA A 253 -23.96 -19.80 -6.77
C ALA A 253 -22.49 -19.85 -6.30
N PHE A 254 -21.65 -18.98 -6.84
CA PHE A 254 -20.24 -18.87 -6.48
C PHE A 254 -20.02 -18.55 -4.98
N PHE A 255 -20.74 -17.57 -4.43
CA PHE A 255 -20.61 -17.24 -3.02
C PHE A 255 -21.16 -18.32 -2.10
N ASN A 256 -22.26 -19.00 -2.48
CA ASN A 256 -22.77 -20.15 -1.73
C ASN A 256 -21.75 -21.32 -1.69
N GLU A 257 -21.04 -21.57 -2.78
CA GLU A 257 -20.01 -22.61 -2.84
C GLU A 257 -18.75 -22.22 -2.06
N THR A 258 -18.35 -20.94 -2.14
CA THR A 258 -16.97 -20.53 -1.82
C THR A 258 -16.85 -19.69 -0.55
N PHE A 259 -17.85 -18.85 -0.27
CA PHE A 259 -17.87 -17.86 0.81
C PHE A 259 -19.21 -17.92 1.58
N ALA A 260 -19.77 -19.11 1.81
CA ALA A 260 -21.08 -19.31 2.40
C ALA A 260 -21.28 -18.57 3.73
N ASP A 261 -20.24 -18.50 4.56
CA ASP A 261 -20.22 -17.79 5.84
C ASP A 261 -20.39 -16.27 5.71
N THR A 262 -20.12 -15.71 4.53
CA THR A 262 -20.25 -14.26 4.29
C THR A 262 -21.64 -13.82 3.84
N ILE A 263 -22.44 -14.73 3.28
CA ILE A 263 -23.75 -14.40 2.69
C ILE A 263 -24.69 -13.72 3.71
N PRO A 264 -24.83 -14.25 4.95
CA PRO A 264 -25.69 -13.59 5.95
C PRO A 264 -25.15 -12.22 6.40
N LEU A 265 -23.86 -11.95 6.18
CA LEU A 265 -23.21 -10.69 6.53
C LEU A 265 -23.39 -9.61 5.45
N MET A 266 -23.63 -10.00 4.19
CA MET A 266 -23.58 -9.14 2.99
C MET A 266 -24.95 -9.07 2.29
N PRO A 267 -25.96 -8.41 2.83
CA PRO A 267 -27.31 -8.38 2.25
C PRO A 267 -27.36 -7.70 0.88
N THR A 268 -26.41 -6.83 0.55
CA THR A 268 -26.31 -6.10 -0.74
C THR A 268 -25.33 -6.75 -1.72
N LEU A 269 -24.79 -7.95 -1.41
CA LEU A 269 -23.75 -8.63 -2.19
C LEU A 269 -23.96 -8.60 -3.70
N LEU A 270 -25.18 -8.98 -4.16
CA LEU A 270 -25.45 -9.12 -5.58
C LEU A 270 -25.46 -7.78 -6.31
N ASP A 271 -25.98 -6.74 -5.65
CA ASP A 271 -26.02 -5.39 -6.19
C ASP A 271 -24.62 -4.78 -6.20
N ASP A 272 -23.89 -4.85 -5.07
CA ASP A 272 -22.51 -4.38 -4.97
C ASP A 272 -21.60 -5.06 -6.01
N TYR A 273 -21.75 -6.38 -6.20
CA TYR A 273 -20.93 -7.11 -7.15
C TYR A 273 -21.20 -6.65 -8.60
N MET A 274 -22.46 -6.38 -8.95
CA MET A 274 -22.83 -5.96 -10.30
C MET A 274 -22.53 -4.49 -10.57
N GLU A 275 -22.66 -3.61 -9.59
CA GLU A 275 -22.52 -2.17 -9.75
C GLU A 275 -21.08 -1.68 -9.60
N ASN A 276 -20.30 -2.29 -8.69
CA ASN A 276 -18.95 -1.85 -8.44
C ASN A 276 -18.00 -2.27 -9.57
N PRO A 277 -17.10 -1.36 -10.00
CA PRO A 277 -16.17 -1.67 -11.09
C PRO A 277 -15.16 -2.73 -10.66
N THR A 278 -14.76 -3.57 -11.61
CA THR A 278 -13.59 -4.42 -11.46
C THR A 278 -12.34 -3.63 -11.82
N SER A 279 -11.35 -3.63 -10.94
CA SER A 279 -10.06 -2.94 -11.14
C SER A 279 -8.94 -3.94 -11.33
N SER A 280 -8.00 -3.63 -12.23
CA SER A 280 -6.81 -4.45 -12.45
C SER A 280 -5.72 -4.15 -11.43
N LEU A 281 -4.87 -5.14 -11.20
CA LEU A 281 -3.68 -5.03 -10.36
C LEU A 281 -2.46 -4.78 -11.25
N VAL A 282 -1.86 -3.60 -11.13
CA VAL A 282 -0.74 -3.16 -11.96
C VAL A 282 0.51 -2.92 -11.09
N MET A 283 1.65 -3.34 -11.60
CA MET A 283 2.97 -3.06 -11.04
C MET A 283 3.76 -2.20 -12.01
N VAL A 284 4.43 -1.20 -11.46
CA VAL A 284 5.31 -0.31 -12.23
C VAL A 284 6.69 -0.31 -11.61
N ARG A 285 7.71 -0.48 -12.46
CA ARG A 285 9.12 -0.27 -12.12
C ARG A 285 9.72 0.68 -13.13
N CYS A 286 10.52 1.61 -12.68
CA CYS A 286 11.29 2.46 -13.57
C CYS A 286 12.62 2.90 -12.91
N SER A 287 13.54 3.35 -13.74
CA SER A 287 14.82 3.91 -13.32
C SER A 287 15.39 4.75 -14.48
N PRO A 288 15.99 5.91 -14.18
CA PRO A 288 16.04 6.61 -12.89
C PRO A 288 14.68 7.21 -12.51
N TRP A 289 14.49 7.58 -11.22
CA TRP A 289 13.29 8.29 -10.80
C TRP A 289 13.39 9.81 -10.99
N ASN A 290 14.54 10.31 -11.34
CA ASN A 290 14.78 11.73 -11.58
C ASN A 290 15.10 12.06 -13.03
N TYR A 291 14.82 13.29 -13.41
CA TYR A 291 15.37 13.93 -14.58
C TYR A 291 16.20 15.14 -14.17
N GLU A 292 17.52 15.03 -14.25
CA GLU A 292 18.46 16.02 -13.70
C GLU A 292 18.09 16.37 -12.25
N ASP A 293 18.33 17.60 -11.80
CA ASP A 293 17.85 18.13 -10.50
C ASP A 293 16.52 18.90 -10.65
N LYS A 294 15.70 18.50 -11.61
CA LYS A 294 14.47 19.21 -12.00
C LYS A 294 13.20 18.45 -11.67
N ILE A 295 13.14 17.14 -11.95
CA ILE A 295 11.94 16.31 -11.82
C ILE A 295 12.26 15.08 -10.98
N LEU A 296 11.34 14.72 -10.06
CA LEU A 296 11.40 13.50 -9.27
C LEU A 296 10.04 12.79 -9.27
N LEU A 297 10.06 11.49 -9.58
CA LEU A 297 8.91 10.58 -9.43
C LEU A 297 8.84 10.08 -7.99
N LEU A 298 7.64 10.06 -7.38
CA LEU A 298 7.39 9.57 -6.02
C LEU A 298 6.14 8.68 -5.98
N GLY A 299 6.13 7.69 -5.10
CA GLY A 299 5.01 6.77 -4.92
C GLY A 299 4.69 5.98 -6.19
N ASP A 300 3.40 5.76 -6.47
CA ASP A 300 2.96 4.93 -7.60
C ASP A 300 3.44 5.41 -8.98
N SER A 301 3.83 6.69 -9.13
CA SER A 301 4.43 7.18 -10.37
C SER A 301 5.80 6.55 -10.64
N ALA A 302 6.50 6.13 -9.58
CA ALA A 302 7.82 5.51 -9.62
C ALA A 302 7.76 3.98 -9.45
N HIS A 303 6.93 3.49 -8.50
CA HIS A 303 6.94 2.09 -8.06
C HIS A 303 5.55 1.60 -7.62
N ALA A 304 4.56 1.66 -8.52
CA ALA A 304 3.25 1.12 -8.22
C ALA A 304 3.35 -0.38 -7.85
N THR A 305 2.73 -0.76 -6.76
CA THR A 305 2.76 -2.13 -6.24
C THR A 305 1.35 -2.68 -6.01
N VAL A 306 1.25 -4.01 -5.94
CA VAL A 306 0.01 -4.70 -5.60
C VAL A 306 -0.27 -4.62 -4.08
N PRO A 307 -1.55 -4.65 -3.65
CA PRO A 307 -1.94 -4.27 -2.28
C PRO A 307 -1.68 -5.35 -1.21
N PHE A 308 -1.15 -6.49 -1.55
CA PHE A 308 -1.12 -7.68 -0.68
C PHE A 308 -0.26 -7.53 0.58
N TYR A 309 0.74 -6.66 0.57
CA TYR A 309 1.49 -6.30 1.78
C TYR A 309 0.92 -5.07 2.49
N GLY A 310 -0.01 -4.34 1.85
CA GLY A 310 -0.52 -3.07 2.36
C GLY A 310 0.53 -1.94 2.37
N GLN A 311 1.57 -2.02 1.53
CA GLN A 311 2.72 -1.12 1.62
C GLN A 311 2.77 -0.01 0.56
N GLY A 312 1.88 0.02 -0.43
CA GLY A 312 1.92 1.07 -1.47
C GLY A 312 1.89 2.48 -0.89
N MET A 313 0.93 2.78 -0.02
CA MET A 313 0.86 4.06 0.69
C MET A 313 2.06 4.28 1.63
N ASN A 314 2.39 3.27 2.45
CA ASN A 314 3.46 3.39 3.44
C ASN A 314 4.82 3.65 2.79
N CYS A 315 5.13 2.96 1.68
CA CYS A 315 6.33 3.19 0.89
C CYS A 315 6.33 4.58 0.24
N GLY A 316 5.20 5.01 -0.35
CA GLY A 316 5.09 6.35 -0.93
C GLY A 316 5.19 7.47 0.12
N PHE A 317 4.73 7.23 1.34
CA PHE A 317 4.92 8.15 2.48
C PHE A 317 6.38 8.17 2.95
N GLU A 318 7.03 6.99 3.00
CA GLU A 318 8.46 6.90 3.28
C GLU A 318 9.30 7.61 2.21
N ASP A 319 8.88 7.60 0.94
CA ASP A 319 9.55 8.38 -0.11
C ASP A 319 9.61 9.87 0.27
N CYS A 320 8.50 10.42 0.77
CA CYS A 320 8.43 11.82 1.17
C CYS A 320 9.34 12.13 2.37
N THR A 321 9.37 11.25 3.38
CA THR A 321 10.22 11.47 4.58
C THR A 321 11.70 11.34 4.24
N ILE A 322 12.10 10.31 3.48
CA ILE A 322 13.50 10.15 3.08
C ILE A 322 13.97 11.31 2.20
N PHE A 323 13.12 11.80 1.28
CA PHE A 323 13.45 13.00 0.52
C PHE A 323 13.68 14.20 1.45
N GLY A 324 12.79 14.38 2.42
CA GLY A 324 12.92 15.45 3.43
C GLY A 324 14.20 15.36 4.26
N GLU A 325 14.55 14.16 4.73
CA GLU A 325 15.77 13.87 5.50
C GLU A 325 17.05 14.12 4.66
N MET A 326 17.06 13.67 3.41
CA MET A 326 18.19 13.92 2.50
C MET A 326 18.38 15.40 2.19
N LEU A 327 17.30 16.15 2.01
CA LEU A 327 17.34 17.60 1.79
C LEU A 327 17.86 18.33 3.03
N ASP A 328 17.47 17.91 4.24
CA ASP A 328 18.00 18.46 5.50
C ASP A 328 19.49 18.16 5.67
N ALA A 329 19.90 16.92 5.38
CA ALA A 329 21.31 16.52 5.43
C ALA A 329 22.18 17.30 4.42
N ALA A 330 21.58 17.69 3.29
CA ALA A 330 22.22 18.55 2.29
C ALA A 330 22.14 20.06 2.64
N ASN A 331 21.63 20.43 3.83
CA ASN A 331 21.41 21.82 4.25
C ASN A 331 20.59 22.64 3.22
N GLY A 332 19.59 22.01 2.61
CA GLY A 332 18.74 22.64 1.60
C GLY A 332 19.39 22.79 0.21
N ASN A 333 20.55 22.22 -0.03
CA ASN A 333 21.16 22.18 -1.35
C ASN A 333 20.51 21.09 -2.23
N TRP A 334 20.12 21.46 -3.44
CA TRP A 334 19.47 20.57 -4.40
C TRP A 334 20.43 19.98 -5.43
N ASP A 335 21.66 20.46 -5.50
CA ASP A 335 22.64 20.02 -6.51
C ASP A 335 22.99 18.53 -6.33
N GLY A 336 22.65 17.72 -7.30
CA GLY A 336 22.83 16.27 -7.28
C GLY A 336 21.87 15.50 -6.37
N LEU A 337 20.99 16.20 -5.62
CA LEU A 337 20.12 15.58 -4.62
C LEU A 337 19.13 14.59 -5.24
N LEU A 338 18.47 14.97 -6.35
CA LEU A 338 17.47 14.10 -6.99
C LEU A 338 18.13 12.83 -7.57
N SER A 339 19.34 12.96 -8.09
CA SER A 339 20.12 11.80 -8.55
C SER A 339 20.55 10.89 -7.42
N ALA A 340 21.01 11.46 -6.30
CA ALA A 340 21.36 10.70 -5.10
C ALA A 340 20.14 9.97 -4.53
N TYR A 341 19.00 10.67 -4.42
CA TYR A 341 17.73 10.09 -3.99
C TYR A 341 17.29 8.93 -4.89
N SER A 342 17.32 9.11 -6.20
CA SER A 342 16.94 8.07 -7.16
C SER A 342 17.79 6.81 -7.00
N LYS A 343 19.11 6.95 -6.88
CA LYS A 343 20.04 5.82 -6.63
C LYS A 343 19.74 5.11 -5.33
N GLU A 344 19.40 5.87 -4.30
CA GLU A 344 19.09 5.35 -2.96
C GLU A 344 17.78 4.57 -2.96
N ARG A 345 16.72 5.10 -3.59
CA ARG A 345 15.34 4.58 -3.43
C ARG A 345 14.88 3.58 -4.49
N VAL A 346 15.46 3.60 -5.71
CA VAL A 346 15.09 2.63 -6.76
C VAL A 346 15.21 1.17 -6.29
N PRO A 347 16.29 0.76 -5.58
CA PRO A 347 16.36 -0.59 -5.03
C PRO A 347 15.23 -0.93 -4.04
N ASP A 348 14.80 0.02 -3.22
CA ASP A 348 13.72 -0.18 -2.24
C ASP A 348 12.35 -0.28 -2.92
N GLY A 349 12.08 0.59 -3.92
CA GLY A 349 10.85 0.51 -4.70
C GLY A 349 10.72 -0.82 -5.46
N ASN A 350 11.82 -1.34 -6.00
CA ASN A 350 11.84 -2.68 -6.60
C ASN A 350 11.60 -3.78 -5.55
N ALA A 351 12.25 -3.68 -4.40
CA ALA A 351 12.15 -4.66 -3.33
C ALA A 351 10.73 -4.76 -2.76
N ILE A 352 10.03 -3.64 -2.55
CA ILE A 352 8.66 -3.72 -2.01
C ILE A 352 7.68 -4.35 -3.00
N ILE A 353 7.90 -4.22 -4.31
CA ILE A 353 7.11 -4.92 -5.31
C ILE A 353 7.34 -6.43 -5.21
N ASP A 354 8.60 -6.88 -5.08
CA ASP A 354 8.94 -8.30 -4.91
C ASP A 354 8.36 -8.87 -3.60
N LEU A 355 8.49 -8.14 -2.50
CA LEU A 355 7.91 -8.50 -1.20
C LEU A 355 6.37 -8.60 -1.28
N SER A 356 5.72 -7.68 -2.00
CA SER A 356 4.27 -7.70 -2.17
C SER A 356 3.79 -8.91 -2.98
N LEU A 357 4.52 -9.30 -4.02
CA LEU A 357 4.27 -10.51 -4.78
C LEU A 357 4.49 -11.78 -3.93
N ARG A 358 5.58 -11.82 -3.15
CA ARG A 358 5.84 -12.91 -2.22
C ARG A 358 4.70 -13.06 -1.22
N ASN A 359 4.27 -11.96 -0.60
CA ASN A 359 3.16 -12.00 0.36
C ASN A 359 1.83 -12.41 -0.28
N TYR A 360 1.62 -12.07 -1.55
CA TYR A 360 0.45 -12.56 -2.30
C TYR A 360 0.40 -14.08 -2.35
N VAL A 361 1.49 -14.71 -2.73
CA VAL A 361 1.61 -16.18 -2.75
C VAL A 361 1.43 -16.76 -1.35
N GLU A 362 2.06 -16.16 -0.33
CA GLU A 362 1.91 -16.59 1.06
C GLU A 362 0.44 -16.53 1.53
N MET A 363 -0.25 -15.41 1.30
CA MET A 363 -1.65 -15.25 1.72
C MET A 363 -2.63 -16.14 0.96
N ARG A 364 -2.40 -16.33 -0.33
CA ARG A 364 -3.28 -17.09 -1.22
C ARG A 364 -3.11 -18.59 -1.03
N ASP A 365 -1.86 -19.07 -1.02
CA ASP A 365 -1.53 -20.49 -1.17
C ASP A 365 -1.05 -21.15 0.13
N LEU A 366 -0.35 -20.40 0.99
CA LEU A 366 0.39 -21.00 2.11
C LEU A 366 -0.30 -20.88 3.47
N THR A 367 -1.29 -20.00 3.64
CA THR A 367 -1.96 -19.81 4.94
C THR A 367 -2.71 -21.05 5.44
N GLY A 368 -3.02 -22.01 4.56
CA GLY A 368 -3.57 -23.33 4.90
C GLY A 368 -2.54 -24.46 4.94
N ASN A 369 -1.27 -24.21 4.60
CA ASN A 369 -0.22 -25.22 4.54
C ASN A 369 0.37 -25.50 5.93
N LYS A 370 0.29 -26.75 6.39
CA LYS A 370 0.74 -27.15 7.73
C LYS A 370 2.24 -26.91 7.95
N GLU A 371 3.07 -27.21 6.97
CA GLU A 371 4.52 -27.02 7.04
C GLU A 371 4.88 -25.53 7.15
N TRP A 372 4.24 -24.68 6.35
CA TRP A 372 4.42 -23.24 6.42
C TRP A 372 3.97 -22.66 7.77
N LEU A 373 2.82 -23.11 8.30
CA LEU A 373 2.34 -22.70 9.62
C LEU A 373 3.29 -23.15 10.74
N LEU A 374 3.85 -24.35 10.65
CA LEU A 374 4.86 -24.85 11.59
C LEU A 374 6.12 -23.98 11.55
N ARG A 375 6.61 -23.69 10.37
CA ARG A 375 7.73 -22.77 10.17
C ARG A 375 7.47 -21.41 10.85
N LYS A 376 6.29 -20.83 10.66
CA LYS A 376 5.93 -19.54 11.30
C LYS A 376 5.87 -19.63 12.83
N LYS A 377 5.45 -20.75 13.40
CA LYS A 377 5.49 -20.98 14.85
C LYS A 377 6.93 -21.01 15.37
N ILE A 378 7.83 -21.69 14.68
CA ILE A 378 9.26 -21.76 15.03
C ILE A 378 9.89 -20.36 14.95
N GLU A 379 9.68 -19.63 13.85
CA GLU A 379 10.17 -18.26 13.66
C GLU A 379 9.69 -17.33 14.78
N SER A 380 8.39 -17.39 15.15
CA SER A 380 7.81 -16.59 16.23
C SER A 380 8.44 -16.92 17.58
N LYS A 381 8.52 -18.20 17.93
CA LYS A 381 9.15 -18.68 19.17
C LYS A 381 10.59 -18.23 19.30
N PHE A 382 11.35 -18.35 18.20
CA PHE A 382 12.76 -17.94 18.20
C PHE A 382 12.90 -16.40 18.33
N ASN A 383 12.03 -15.62 17.68
CA ASN A 383 12.01 -14.16 17.86
C ASN A 383 11.67 -13.75 19.30
N ASP A 384 10.78 -14.47 19.98
CA ASP A 384 10.42 -14.18 21.37
C ASP A 384 11.61 -14.40 22.32
N LEU A 385 12.44 -15.41 22.04
CA LEU A 385 13.63 -15.75 22.81
C LEU A 385 14.85 -14.89 22.45
N HIS A 386 14.98 -14.50 21.19
CA HIS A 386 16.15 -13.82 20.63
C HIS A 386 15.75 -12.67 19.69
N PRO A 387 15.04 -11.62 20.20
CA PRO A 387 14.50 -10.54 19.37
C PRO A 387 15.58 -9.66 18.70
N ASP A 388 16.80 -9.68 19.21
CA ASP A 388 17.98 -9.02 18.65
C ASP A 388 18.63 -9.78 17.48
N LYS A 389 18.33 -11.09 17.35
CA LYS A 389 18.91 -11.96 16.33
C LYS A 389 17.93 -12.32 15.21
N TRP A 390 16.64 -12.31 15.48
CA TRP A 390 15.63 -12.68 14.53
C TRP A 390 14.44 -11.73 14.60
N LEU A 391 14.19 -11.04 13.50
CA LEU A 391 12.94 -10.31 13.30
C LEU A 391 12.22 -10.93 12.10
N PRO A 392 10.98 -11.46 12.27
CA PRO A 392 10.24 -12.07 11.18
C PRO A 392 10.07 -11.11 10.00
N LEU A 393 10.11 -11.64 8.77
CA LEU A 393 10.09 -10.83 7.54
C LEU A 393 8.93 -9.82 7.50
N TYR A 394 7.73 -10.26 7.94
CA TYR A 394 6.57 -9.37 8.00
C TYR A 394 6.81 -8.19 8.95
N SER A 395 7.40 -8.44 10.11
CA SER A 395 7.71 -7.38 11.09
C SER A 395 8.79 -6.43 10.59
N GLN A 396 9.78 -6.92 9.84
CA GLN A 396 10.80 -6.07 9.20
C GLN A 396 10.16 -5.08 8.22
N VAL A 397 9.18 -5.52 7.42
CA VAL A 397 8.48 -4.67 6.46
C VAL A 397 7.55 -3.67 7.15
N THR A 398 6.78 -4.14 8.14
CA THR A 398 5.61 -3.43 8.67
C THR A 398 5.90 -2.61 9.92
N PHE A 399 6.76 -3.12 10.81
CA PHE A 399 7.04 -2.57 12.15
C PHE A 399 8.49 -2.13 12.32
N SER A 400 9.20 -1.85 11.22
CA SER A 400 10.55 -1.33 11.26
C SER A 400 10.82 -0.36 10.12
N HIS A 401 11.96 0.33 10.20
CA HIS A 401 12.48 1.21 9.15
C HIS A 401 13.69 0.59 8.43
N ILE A 402 13.89 -0.74 8.55
CA ILE A 402 14.90 -1.46 7.76
C ILE A 402 14.55 -1.28 6.29
N ARG A 403 15.52 -0.86 5.48
CA ARG A 403 15.31 -0.63 4.04
C ARG A 403 14.75 -1.88 3.37
N TYR A 404 13.78 -1.70 2.46
CA TYR A 404 13.10 -2.83 1.81
C TYR A 404 14.06 -3.74 1.04
N ASN A 405 15.09 -3.19 0.37
CA ASN A 405 16.11 -3.99 -0.30
C ASN A 405 16.91 -4.86 0.67
N LYS A 406 17.18 -4.36 1.89
CA LYS A 406 17.84 -5.16 2.94
C LYS A 406 16.87 -6.22 3.50
N VAL A 407 15.59 -5.91 3.62
CA VAL A 407 14.57 -6.89 4.03
C VAL A 407 14.50 -8.07 3.05
N VAL A 408 14.60 -7.83 1.73
CA VAL A 408 14.67 -8.92 0.73
C VAL A 408 15.88 -9.80 0.98
N GLN A 409 17.06 -9.23 1.22
CA GLN A 409 18.28 -9.98 1.54
C GLN A 409 18.12 -10.81 2.81
N ASN A 410 17.65 -10.19 3.90
CA ASN A 410 17.36 -10.87 5.16
C ASN A 410 16.36 -12.03 4.96
N GLY A 411 15.34 -11.83 4.11
CA GLY A 411 14.35 -12.85 3.80
C GLY A 411 14.97 -14.09 3.14
N VAL A 412 15.91 -13.91 2.21
CA VAL A 412 16.65 -15.01 1.57
C VAL A 412 17.49 -15.77 2.60
N GLU A 413 18.19 -15.04 3.49
CA GLU A 413 18.97 -15.65 4.57
C GLU A 413 18.08 -16.43 5.54
N GLN A 414 16.94 -15.87 5.94
CA GLN A 414 15.96 -16.52 6.81
C GLN A 414 15.35 -17.78 6.15
N ASP A 415 15.08 -17.75 4.85
CA ASP A 415 14.59 -18.91 4.11
C ASP A 415 15.61 -20.06 4.14
N ALA A 416 16.89 -19.75 3.89
CA ALA A 416 17.96 -20.76 3.89
C ALA A 416 18.19 -21.38 5.28
N ILE A 417 18.04 -20.60 6.35
CA ILE A 417 18.09 -21.10 7.73
C ILE A 417 16.91 -22.02 8.00
N MET A 418 15.69 -21.58 7.67
CA MET A 418 14.48 -22.35 7.94
C MET A 418 14.42 -23.65 7.11
N GLU A 419 14.93 -23.66 5.90
CA GLU A 419 15.07 -24.91 5.12
C GLU A 419 15.91 -25.99 5.83
N GLN A 420 16.95 -25.56 6.58
CA GLN A 420 17.77 -26.50 7.37
C GLN A 420 17.03 -26.95 8.62
N VAL A 421 16.36 -26.02 9.32
CA VAL A 421 15.63 -26.30 10.55
C VAL A 421 14.44 -27.24 10.29
N MET A 422 13.69 -27.02 9.22
CA MET A 422 12.53 -27.85 8.85
C MET A 422 12.90 -29.28 8.45
N LYS A 423 14.18 -29.55 8.14
CA LYS A 423 14.69 -30.91 7.86
C LYS A 423 15.08 -31.69 9.12
N LEU A 424 15.00 -31.10 10.32
CA LEU A 424 15.31 -31.82 11.55
C LEU A 424 14.34 -33.01 11.78
N PRO A 425 14.80 -34.13 12.30
CA PRO A 425 13.95 -35.29 12.58
C PRO A 425 12.84 -34.95 13.58
N ASN A 426 11.62 -35.37 13.29
CA ASN A 426 10.43 -35.17 14.15
C ASN A 426 10.15 -33.67 14.47
N ILE A 427 10.42 -32.78 13.52
CA ILE A 427 10.27 -31.32 13.72
C ILE A 427 8.84 -30.93 14.11
N GLU A 428 7.82 -31.63 13.62
CA GLU A 428 6.41 -31.37 13.96
C GLU A 428 6.13 -31.56 15.45
N GLU A 429 6.78 -32.55 16.10
CA GLU A 429 6.61 -32.84 17.52
C GLU A 429 7.55 -32.02 18.42
N LYS A 430 8.71 -31.63 17.89
CA LYS A 430 9.79 -30.96 18.65
C LYS A 430 9.97 -29.48 18.30
N TRP A 431 9.06 -28.88 17.57
CA TRP A 431 9.22 -27.53 17.00
C TRP A 431 9.60 -26.46 18.03
N ASP A 432 9.19 -26.61 19.28
CA ASP A 432 9.44 -25.67 20.38
C ASP A 432 10.55 -26.14 21.35
N SER A 433 11.28 -27.21 21.01
CA SER A 433 12.33 -27.78 21.84
C SER A 433 13.60 -26.92 21.84
N GLN A 434 14.40 -27.07 22.89
CA GLN A 434 15.72 -26.42 23.00
C GLN A 434 16.64 -26.79 21.84
N GLU A 435 16.59 -28.05 21.38
CA GLU A 435 17.34 -28.55 20.22
C GLU A 435 17.12 -27.71 18.96
N VAL A 436 15.84 -27.40 18.67
CA VAL A 436 15.46 -26.57 17.51
C VAL A 436 15.93 -25.12 17.70
N MET A 437 15.76 -24.56 18.90
CA MET A 437 16.20 -23.19 19.20
C MET A 437 17.73 -23.06 19.14
N ASP A 438 18.48 -24.04 19.66
CA ASP A 438 19.94 -24.07 19.57
C ASP A 438 20.42 -24.22 18.12
N LYS A 439 19.72 -25.03 17.32
CA LYS A 439 20.00 -25.14 15.88
C LYS A 439 19.83 -23.80 15.18
N MET A 440 18.71 -23.11 15.41
CA MET A 440 18.49 -21.76 14.86
C MET A 440 19.57 -20.80 15.32
N LEU A 441 19.93 -20.81 16.63
CA LEU A 441 20.95 -19.94 17.20
C LEU A 441 22.34 -20.15 16.58
N SER A 442 22.63 -21.38 16.13
CA SER A 442 23.90 -21.73 15.47
C SER A 442 23.97 -21.26 14.00
N LEU A 443 22.86 -20.86 13.42
CA LEU A 443 22.74 -20.49 12.00
C LEU A 443 22.59 -18.97 11.77
N VAL A 444 22.27 -18.18 12.84
CA VAL A 444 22.08 -16.73 12.78
C VAL A 444 23.31 -15.92 13.22
#